data_7896c24ba1417f6c3a96694d187bad09
#
_entry.id   7896c24ba1417f6c3a96694d187bad09
#
_cell.length_a   1.000
_cell.length_b   1.000
_cell.length_c   1.000
_cell.angle_alpha   90.00
_cell.angle_beta   90.00
_cell.angle_gamma   90.00
#
_symmetry.space_group_name_H-M   'P 1'
#
loop_
_entity.id
_entity.type
_entity.pdbx_description
1 polymer ?
#
loop_
_entity_poly.entity_id
_entity_poly.type
_entity_poly.pdbx_seq_one_letter_code
_entity_poly.pdbx_strand_id
1 'polypeptide(L)'
;MYKRQTLNNGIKSVPTEEENYLIDLYEKGSQKADVIKMVPASGSATRMFKKLFTFMETYKGEAEEFLKFVQDKSPDSMHEFFLHLNEFPFYTHLKNVMWNDEQDLQKMLDKRMFTNILAYILTEKGLNYGDTPKGLVDFHVYRDFVRTPFDEHLVEAALYCKKGREAHLHFTVSEEYVPRFKDRLAKVSKVFEKMFNVKYKVTFSIQKPSTDTVSIDENLSLIHISEPTRLRCIS
;
A
#
# COMPACT_ATOMS: atom_id res chain seq x y z
N MET A 1 7.22 -25.78 11.77
CA MET A 1 6.82 -24.87 12.88
C MET A 1 7.65 -23.59 12.77
N TYR A 2 7.06 -22.47 12.37
CA TYR A 2 7.78 -21.19 12.30
C TYR A 2 8.18 -20.74 13.70
N LYS A 3 9.48 -20.72 13.97
CA LYS A 3 9.99 -20.22 15.23
C LYS A 3 9.88 -18.69 15.21
N ARG A 4 9.10 -18.13 16.10
CA ARG A 4 8.95 -16.68 16.24
C ARG A 4 10.30 -16.07 16.57
N GLN A 5 10.77 -15.14 15.75
CA GLN A 5 12.00 -14.43 16.01
C GLN A 5 11.81 -13.44 17.17
N THR A 6 12.79 -13.37 18.03
CA THR A 6 12.84 -12.43 19.16
C THR A 6 14.22 -11.80 19.25
N LEU A 7 14.38 -10.77 20.05
CA LEU A 7 15.68 -10.18 20.35
C LEU A 7 16.67 -11.26 20.81
N ASN A 8 17.86 -11.27 20.22
CA ASN A 8 18.92 -12.26 20.39
C ASN A 8 18.60 -13.68 19.88
N ASN A 9 17.44 -13.87 19.24
CA ASN A 9 17.06 -15.12 18.58
C ASN A 9 16.44 -14.82 17.21
N GLY A 10 17.31 -14.44 16.25
CA GLY A 10 16.92 -14.04 14.89
C GLY A 10 16.77 -12.54 14.68
N ILE A 11 16.66 -11.74 15.77
CA ILE A 11 16.68 -10.27 15.72
C ILE A 11 17.88 -9.78 16.51
N LYS A 12 18.75 -8.98 15.87
CA LYS A 12 19.90 -8.32 16.51
C LYS A 12 19.52 -6.86 16.78
N SER A 13 19.70 -6.40 18.00
CA SER A 13 19.72 -4.97 18.32
C SER A 13 21.08 -4.40 17.94
N VAL A 14 21.11 -3.31 17.20
CA VAL A 14 22.33 -2.60 16.83
C VAL A 14 22.53 -1.49 17.85
N PRO A 15 23.66 -1.48 18.60
CA PRO A 15 24.02 -0.38 19.49
C PRO A 15 24.26 0.91 18.68
N THR A 16 23.98 2.07 19.26
CA THR A 16 24.15 3.39 18.60
C THR A 16 25.57 3.60 18.04
N GLU A 17 26.57 3.10 18.75
CA GLU A 17 27.97 3.17 18.31
C GLU A 17 28.25 2.35 17.05
N GLU A 18 27.65 1.16 16.94
CA GLU A 18 27.74 0.30 15.75
C GLU A 18 26.90 0.86 14.59
N GLU A 19 25.78 1.54 14.89
CA GLU A 19 24.87 2.15 13.91
C GLU A 19 25.61 3.18 13.03
N ASN A 20 26.33 4.12 13.63
CA ASN A 20 27.11 5.12 12.89
C ASN A 20 28.19 4.47 12.01
N TYR A 21 28.85 3.44 12.50
CA TYR A 21 29.83 2.69 11.71
C TYR A 21 29.19 2.01 10.50
N LEU A 22 28.03 1.39 10.67
CA LEU A 22 27.29 0.74 9.57
C LEU A 22 26.79 1.72 8.53
N ILE A 23 26.33 2.91 8.93
CA ILE A 23 25.94 4.00 8.03
C ILE A 23 27.15 4.44 7.19
N ASP A 24 28.27 4.73 7.83
CA ASP A 24 29.53 5.11 7.16
C ASP A 24 30.02 4.02 6.19
N LEU A 25 29.94 2.75 6.60
CA LEU A 25 30.31 1.62 5.77
C LEU A 25 29.44 1.53 4.51
N TYR A 26 28.12 1.71 4.70
CA TYR A 26 27.17 1.73 3.57
C TYR A 26 27.44 2.91 2.64
N GLU A 27 27.58 4.11 3.15
CA GLU A 27 27.83 5.30 2.35
C GLU A 27 29.10 5.17 1.50
N LYS A 28 30.20 4.69 2.09
CA LYS A 28 31.46 4.44 1.38
C LYS A 28 31.35 3.29 0.36
N GLY A 29 30.62 2.23 0.73
CA GLY A 29 30.42 1.05 -0.11
C GLY A 29 29.53 1.34 -1.32
N SER A 30 28.44 2.05 -1.12
CA SER A 30 27.43 2.38 -2.16
C SER A 30 28.02 3.27 -3.28
N GLN A 31 29.07 4.05 -3.00
CA GLN A 31 29.75 4.83 -4.04
C GLN A 31 30.57 3.96 -5.00
N LYS A 32 30.97 2.76 -4.58
CA LYS A 32 31.79 1.82 -5.35
C LYS A 32 30.97 0.73 -6.06
N ALA A 33 29.71 0.61 -5.71
CA ALA A 33 28.79 -0.39 -6.24
C ALA A 33 27.62 0.24 -7.00
N ASP A 34 27.00 -0.51 -7.89
CA ASP A 34 25.74 -0.13 -8.49
C ASP A 34 24.61 -0.68 -7.60
N VAL A 35 23.90 0.22 -6.94
CA VAL A 35 22.80 -0.15 -6.04
C VAL A 35 21.49 -0.09 -6.82
N ILE A 36 20.73 -1.18 -6.81
CA ILE A 36 19.42 -1.27 -7.43
C ILE A 36 18.39 -1.65 -6.36
N LYS A 37 17.34 -0.84 -6.22
CA LYS A 37 16.21 -1.17 -5.38
C LYS A 37 15.22 -2.05 -6.16
N MET A 38 15.13 -3.32 -5.79
CA MET A 38 14.18 -4.25 -6.40
C MET A 38 12.89 -4.33 -5.56
N VAL A 39 11.74 -4.12 -6.20
CA VAL A 39 10.44 -4.05 -5.54
C VAL A 39 9.45 -5.00 -6.20
N PRO A 40 9.02 -6.08 -5.52
CA PRO A 40 7.91 -6.89 -5.98
C PRO A 40 6.59 -6.12 -5.73
N ALA A 41 5.87 -5.78 -6.81
CA ALA A 41 4.69 -4.92 -6.76
C ALA A 41 3.49 -5.50 -7.54
N SER A 42 3.47 -6.81 -7.75
CA SER A 42 2.41 -7.51 -8.49
C SER A 42 1.12 -7.74 -7.69
N GLY A 43 1.13 -7.50 -6.37
CA GLY A 43 0.01 -7.83 -5.50
C GLY A 43 -1.22 -6.96 -5.74
N SER A 44 -2.39 -7.60 -5.91
CA SER A 44 -3.69 -6.93 -5.93
C SER A 44 -4.11 -6.46 -4.54
N ALA A 45 -4.86 -5.36 -4.47
CA ALA A 45 -5.44 -4.87 -3.23
C ALA A 45 -6.74 -5.57 -2.81
N THR A 46 -7.29 -6.46 -3.62
CA THR A 46 -8.60 -7.11 -3.42
C THR A 46 -8.78 -7.70 -2.01
N ARG A 47 -7.73 -8.36 -1.47
CA ARG A 47 -7.81 -8.94 -0.12
C ARG A 47 -7.88 -7.87 0.98
N MET A 48 -7.28 -6.70 0.78
CA MET A 48 -7.35 -5.59 1.73
C MET A 48 -8.79 -5.12 1.92
N PHE A 49 -9.53 -5.09 0.84
CA PHE A 49 -10.89 -4.55 0.80
C PHE A 49 -11.99 -5.61 0.89
N LYS A 50 -11.63 -6.88 1.18
CA LYS A 50 -12.60 -7.99 1.24
C LYS A 50 -13.78 -7.69 2.17
N LYS A 51 -13.54 -7.10 3.34
CA LYS A 51 -14.59 -6.78 4.32
C LYS A 51 -15.53 -5.69 3.79
N LEU A 52 -14.98 -4.71 3.07
CA LEU A 52 -15.79 -3.65 2.44
C LEU A 52 -16.66 -4.22 1.31
N PHE A 53 -16.13 -5.13 0.49
CA PHE A 53 -16.92 -5.83 -0.53
C PHE A 53 -18.04 -6.65 0.09
N THR A 54 -17.73 -7.46 1.10
CA THR A 54 -18.76 -8.25 1.80
C THR A 54 -19.86 -7.37 2.37
N PHE A 55 -19.50 -6.25 3.01
CA PHE A 55 -20.50 -5.32 3.53
C PHE A 55 -21.33 -4.69 2.40
N MET A 56 -20.69 -4.25 1.32
CA MET A 56 -21.40 -3.66 0.18
C MET A 56 -22.42 -4.62 -0.45
N GLU A 57 -22.11 -5.93 -0.48
CA GLU A 57 -22.98 -6.97 -1.03
C GLU A 57 -24.12 -7.37 -0.09
N THR A 58 -23.88 -7.38 1.21
CA THR A 58 -24.82 -7.95 2.19
C THR A 58 -25.68 -6.92 2.91
N TYR A 59 -25.16 -5.70 3.11
CA TYR A 59 -25.87 -4.67 3.87
C TYR A 59 -26.98 -4.02 3.03
N LYS A 60 -28.22 -4.10 3.53
CA LYS A 60 -29.42 -3.53 2.85
C LYS A 60 -30.00 -2.32 3.56
N GLY A 61 -29.48 -1.98 4.74
CA GLY A 61 -29.94 -0.82 5.52
C GLY A 61 -31.21 -1.05 6.30
N GLU A 62 -31.61 -2.31 6.51
CA GLU A 62 -32.75 -2.66 7.37
C GLU A 62 -32.47 -2.26 8.83
N ALA A 63 -33.53 -1.98 9.60
CA ALA A 63 -33.40 -1.47 10.97
C ALA A 63 -32.56 -2.38 11.88
N GLU A 64 -32.74 -3.70 11.78
CA GLU A 64 -31.98 -4.66 12.55
C GLU A 64 -30.49 -4.71 12.15
N GLU A 65 -30.20 -4.65 10.84
CA GLU A 65 -28.83 -4.59 10.33
C GLU A 65 -28.12 -3.32 10.78
N PHE A 66 -28.83 -2.19 10.74
CA PHE A 66 -28.28 -0.92 11.22
C PHE A 66 -27.99 -0.96 12.73
N LEU A 67 -28.85 -1.55 13.54
CA LEU A 67 -28.58 -1.74 14.97
C LEU A 67 -27.32 -2.61 15.21
N LYS A 68 -27.18 -3.71 14.50
CA LYS A 68 -25.98 -4.56 14.57
C LYS A 68 -24.73 -3.78 14.14
N PHE A 69 -24.81 -3.04 13.05
CA PHE A 69 -23.73 -2.17 12.57
C PHE A 69 -23.27 -1.16 13.63
N VAL A 70 -24.19 -0.43 14.26
CA VAL A 70 -23.86 0.57 15.29
C VAL A 70 -23.35 -0.04 16.59
N GLN A 71 -23.76 -1.26 16.91
CA GLN A 71 -23.34 -1.98 18.13
C GLN A 71 -21.94 -2.60 18.00
N ASP A 72 -21.47 -2.90 16.76
CA ASP A 72 -20.15 -3.47 16.54
C ASP A 72 -19.08 -2.38 16.68
N LYS A 73 -18.44 -2.35 17.85
CA LYS A 73 -17.34 -1.43 18.21
C LYS A 73 -15.97 -2.09 18.10
N SER A 74 -15.87 -3.24 17.43
CA SER A 74 -14.56 -3.84 17.19
C SER A 74 -13.69 -2.94 16.30
N PRO A 75 -12.37 -2.85 16.55
CA PRO A 75 -11.48 -1.91 15.84
C PRO A 75 -11.47 -2.07 14.33
N ASP A 76 -11.87 -3.22 13.84
CA ASP A 76 -11.95 -3.55 12.41
C ASP A 76 -13.40 -3.58 11.90
N SER A 77 -14.39 -3.08 12.66
CA SER A 77 -15.79 -3.05 12.27
C SER A 77 -16.05 -2.04 11.14
N MET A 78 -17.14 -2.25 10.41
CA MET A 78 -17.59 -1.29 9.41
C MET A 78 -18.08 0.02 10.04
N HIS A 79 -18.57 -0.04 11.28
CA HIS A 79 -18.91 1.15 12.05
C HIS A 79 -17.69 2.03 12.28
N GLU A 80 -16.60 1.45 12.80
CA GLU A 80 -15.35 2.19 13.04
C GLU A 80 -14.73 2.68 11.73
N PHE A 81 -14.82 1.90 10.65
CA PHE A 81 -14.38 2.34 9.33
C PHE A 81 -15.07 3.64 8.88
N PHE A 82 -16.41 3.72 8.98
CA PHE A 82 -17.13 4.92 8.58
C PHE A 82 -16.97 6.08 9.58
N LEU A 83 -16.82 5.78 10.86
CA LEU A 83 -16.58 6.79 11.89
C LEU A 83 -15.25 7.52 11.66
N HIS A 84 -14.22 6.80 11.24
CA HIS A 84 -12.88 7.30 10.98
C HIS A 84 -12.56 7.48 9.48
N LEU A 85 -13.60 7.54 8.63
CA LEU A 85 -13.40 7.62 7.17
C LEU A 85 -12.53 8.81 6.76
N ASN A 86 -12.63 9.92 7.48
CA ASN A 86 -11.87 11.14 7.23
C ASN A 86 -10.37 11.05 7.59
N GLU A 87 -9.96 10.01 8.30
CA GLU A 87 -8.56 9.76 8.67
C GLU A 87 -7.81 8.94 7.61
N PHE A 88 -8.55 8.31 6.67
CA PHE A 88 -7.91 7.51 5.62
C PHE A 88 -7.22 8.39 4.57
N PRO A 89 -6.05 7.97 4.06
CA PRO A 89 -5.29 8.71 3.05
C PRO A 89 -6.09 9.08 1.80
N PHE A 90 -7.02 8.25 1.40
CA PHE A 90 -7.85 8.44 0.21
C PHE A 90 -9.05 9.39 0.42
N TYR A 91 -9.31 9.85 1.64
CA TYR A 91 -10.53 10.62 1.94
C TYR A 91 -10.71 11.85 1.05
N THR A 92 -9.66 12.66 0.91
CA THR A 92 -9.72 13.86 0.06
C THR A 92 -9.95 13.51 -1.40
N HIS A 93 -9.32 12.43 -1.89
CA HIS A 93 -9.50 11.95 -3.26
C HIS A 93 -10.93 11.45 -3.47
N LEU A 94 -11.45 10.63 -2.55
CA LEU A 94 -12.84 10.18 -2.54
C LEU A 94 -13.82 11.34 -2.61
N LYS A 95 -13.64 12.33 -1.73
CA LYS A 95 -14.48 13.53 -1.69
C LYS A 95 -14.49 14.29 -3.02
N ASN A 96 -13.31 14.44 -3.64
CA ASN A 96 -13.19 15.14 -4.91
C ASN A 96 -13.87 14.38 -6.07
N VAL A 97 -13.69 13.05 -6.13
CA VAL A 97 -14.34 12.21 -7.16
C VAL A 97 -15.85 12.25 -6.99
N MET A 98 -16.36 12.13 -5.78
CA MET A 98 -17.81 12.23 -5.51
C MET A 98 -18.36 13.60 -5.85
N TRP A 99 -17.63 14.68 -5.52
CA TRP A 99 -18.02 16.05 -5.85
C TRP A 99 -18.13 16.29 -7.36
N ASN A 100 -17.23 15.70 -8.16
CA ASN A 100 -17.28 15.77 -9.63
C ASN A 100 -18.52 15.08 -10.20
N ASP A 101 -19.07 14.10 -9.49
CA ASP A 101 -20.33 13.41 -9.79
C ASP A 101 -21.54 14.08 -9.13
N GLU A 102 -21.41 15.32 -8.66
CA GLU A 102 -22.44 16.09 -7.95
C GLU A 102 -22.96 15.38 -6.68
N GLN A 103 -22.13 14.52 -6.08
CA GLN A 103 -22.44 13.80 -4.84
C GLN A 103 -21.70 14.44 -3.66
N ASP A 104 -22.42 14.65 -2.58
CA ASP A 104 -21.87 15.17 -1.31
C ASP A 104 -21.65 13.99 -0.35
N LEU A 105 -20.41 13.71 -0.04
CA LEU A 105 -20.02 12.59 0.84
C LEU A 105 -20.66 12.72 2.24
N GLN A 106 -20.70 13.94 2.82
CA GLN A 106 -21.28 14.15 4.15
C GLN A 106 -22.79 13.89 4.14
N LYS A 107 -23.49 14.40 3.13
CA LYS A 107 -24.94 14.13 2.99
C LYS A 107 -25.23 12.64 2.79
N MET A 108 -24.35 11.91 2.12
CA MET A 108 -24.51 10.47 1.95
C MET A 108 -24.26 9.71 3.26
N LEU A 109 -23.29 10.13 4.07
CA LEU A 109 -23.07 9.59 5.42
C LEU A 109 -24.29 9.85 6.32
N ASP A 110 -24.80 11.07 6.35
CA ASP A 110 -25.99 11.45 7.13
C ASP A 110 -27.24 10.65 6.73
N LYS A 111 -27.37 10.34 5.44
CA LYS A 111 -28.44 9.50 4.89
C LYS A 111 -28.17 7.99 4.98
N ARG A 112 -27.06 7.58 5.60
CA ARG A 112 -26.64 6.15 5.76
C ARG A 112 -26.49 5.40 4.44
N MET A 113 -26.09 6.10 3.38
CA MET A 113 -25.89 5.52 2.04
C MET A 113 -24.52 4.84 1.94
N PHE A 114 -24.21 3.96 2.90
CA PHE A 114 -22.90 3.36 3.07
C PHE A 114 -22.45 2.55 1.86
N THR A 115 -23.33 1.73 1.29
CA THR A 115 -23.02 0.90 0.11
C THR A 115 -22.70 1.76 -1.11
N ASN A 116 -23.36 2.90 -1.26
CA ASN A 116 -23.07 3.86 -2.33
C ASN A 116 -21.69 4.50 -2.16
N ILE A 117 -21.31 4.86 -0.93
CA ILE A 117 -19.96 5.39 -0.63
C ILE A 117 -18.90 4.32 -0.93
N LEU A 118 -19.14 3.06 -0.52
CA LEU A 118 -18.25 1.95 -0.85
C LEU A 118 -18.12 1.72 -2.35
N ALA A 119 -19.18 1.91 -3.13
CA ALA A 119 -19.09 1.83 -4.58
C ALA A 119 -18.11 2.86 -5.16
N TYR A 120 -18.05 4.08 -4.61
CA TYR A 120 -17.03 5.08 -4.99
C TYR A 120 -15.61 4.69 -4.57
N ILE A 121 -15.46 3.97 -3.48
CA ILE A 121 -14.12 3.50 -3.04
C ILE A 121 -13.65 2.32 -3.89
N LEU A 122 -14.52 1.34 -4.13
CA LEU A 122 -14.13 0.03 -4.61
C LEU A 122 -14.23 -0.16 -6.13
N THR A 123 -15.12 0.57 -6.82
CA THR A 123 -15.44 0.33 -8.22
C THR A 123 -14.95 1.45 -9.14
N GLU A 124 -15.03 1.23 -10.44
CA GLU A 124 -14.72 2.21 -11.50
C GLU A 124 -15.55 3.50 -11.41
N LYS A 125 -16.61 3.50 -10.62
CA LYS A 125 -17.39 4.70 -10.33
C LYS A 125 -16.56 5.77 -9.63
N GLY A 126 -15.51 5.39 -8.93
CA GLY A 126 -14.66 6.31 -8.18
C GLY A 126 -13.19 5.92 -8.18
N LEU A 127 -12.67 5.52 -7.00
CA LEU A 127 -11.23 5.25 -6.82
C LEU A 127 -10.79 3.90 -7.42
N ASN A 128 -11.72 3.01 -7.68
CA ASN A 128 -11.48 1.67 -8.24
C ASN A 128 -10.46 0.83 -7.44
N TYR A 129 -10.48 0.95 -6.10
CA TYR A 129 -9.53 0.23 -5.26
C TYR A 129 -9.71 -1.28 -5.27
N GLY A 130 -10.88 -1.77 -5.68
CA GLY A 130 -11.13 -3.20 -5.87
C GLY A 130 -10.27 -3.83 -6.96
N ASP A 131 -9.87 -3.04 -7.97
CA ASP A 131 -9.04 -3.46 -9.11
C ASP A 131 -7.71 -2.69 -9.16
N THR A 132 -7.29 -2.07 -8.07
CA THR A 132 -6.03 -1.32 -8.02
C THR A 132 -4.93 -2.18 -7.38
N PRO A 133 -3.71 -2.21 -7.96
CA PRO A 133 -2.59 -2.89 -7.30
C PRO A 133 -2.25 -2.17 -5.98
N LYS A 134 -1.85 -2.95 -4.96
CA LYS A 134 -1.51 -2.40 -3.62
C LYS A 134 -0.50 -1.24 -3.70
N GLY A 135 0.42 -1.30 -4.64
CA GLY A 135 1.43 -0.27 -4.83
C GLY A 135 0.90 1.10 -5.26
N LEU A 136 -0.36 1.18 -5.70
CA LEU A 136 -0.98 2.42 -6.20
C LEU A 136 -2.17 2.89 -5.36
N VAL A 137 -2.48 2.23 -4.25
CA VAL A 137 -3.48 2.69 -3.28
C VAL A 137 -2.89 3.85 -2.48
N ASP A 138 -3.66 4.89 -2.20
CA ASP A 138 -3.23 5.99 -1.33
C ASP A 138 -2.91 5.45 0.06
N PHE A 139 -1.70 5.77 0.59
CA PHE A 139 -1.16 5.08 1.75
C PHE A 139 -0.69 6.00 2.86
N HIS A 140 0.16 6.99 2.57
CA HIS A 140 0.65 7.95 3.56
C HIS A 140 0.14 9.36 3.28
N VAL A 141 -0.34 10.03 4.34
CA VAL A 141 -0.71 11.45 4.30
C VAL A 141 0.46 12.28 4.77
N TYR A 142 0.86 13.23 3.94
CA TYR A 142 1.78 14.31 4.29
C TYR A 142 1.00 15.62 4.31
N ARG A 143 1.61 16.67 4.84
CA ARG A 143 0.93 17.97 5.01
C ARG A 143 0.17 18.43 3.77
N ASP A 144 0.78 18.31 2.59
CA ASP A 144 0.27 18.88 1.35
C ASP A 144 -0.02 17.85 0.25
N PHE A 145 0.20 16.56 0.52
CA PHE A 145 0.04 15.50 -0.49
C PHE A 145 -0.10 14.11 0.12
N VAL A 146 -0.61 13.21 -0.69
CA VAL A 146 -0.72 11.77 -0.36
C VAL A 146 0.24 10.99 -1.26
N ARG A 147 0.95 10.03 -0.68
CA ARG A 147 1.82 9.09 -1.39
C ARG A 147 1.24 7.68 -1.39
N THR A 148 1.44 7.02 -2.52
CA THR A 148 1.23 5.57 -2.64
C THR A 148 2.48 4.80 -2.21
N PRO A 149 2.42 3.48 -1.95
CA PRO A 149 3.63 2.69 -1.70
C PRO A 149 4.66 2.77 -2.84
N PHE A 150 4.20 2.91 -4.08
CA PHE A 150 5.09 3.14 -5.23
C PHE A 150 5.87 4.44 -5.09
N ASP A 151 5.21 5.52 -4.68
CA ASP A 151 5.85 6.82 -4.45
C ASP A 151 6.88 6.73 -3.34
N GLU A 152 6.56 6.02 -2.25
CA GLU A 152 7.49 5.83 -1.13
C GLU A 152 8.74 5.07 -1.57
N HIS A 153 8.62 4.07 -2.43
CA HIS A 153 9.79 3.38 -2.96
C HIS A 153 10.69 4.30 -3.80
N LEU A 154 10.12 5.27 -4.54
CA LEU A 154 10.92 6.29 -5.23
C LEU A 154 11.65 7.20 -4.24
N VAL A 155 10.96 7.65 -3.19
CA VAL A 155 11.56 8.48 -2.13
C VAL A 155 12.65 7.74 -1.39
N GLU A 156 12.42 6.51 -0.98
CA GLU A 156 13.40 5.65 -0.33
C GLU A 156 14.65 5.47 -1.22
N ALA A 157 14.47 5.23 -2.52
CA ALA A 157 15.60 5.09 -3.42
C ALA A 157 16.42 6.39 -3.55
N ALA A 158 15.75 7.54 -3.54
CA ALA A 158 16.43 8.84 -3.55
C ALA A 158 17.23 9.11 -2.26
N LEU A 159 16.76 8.57 -1.13
CA LEU A 159 17.40 8.78 0.17
C LEU A 159 18.61 7.86 0.37
N TYR A 160 18.48 6.56 0.09
CA TYR A 160 19.50 5.58 0.46
C TYR A 160 19.89 4.56 -0.63
N CYS A 161 19.33 4.59 -1.83
CA CYS A 161 19.71 3.71 -2.93
C CYS A 161 20.22 4.49 -4.16
N LYS A 162 20.90 5.59 -3.96
CA LYS A 162 21.46 6.39 -5.05
C LYS A 162 22.97 6.34 -5.10
N LYS A 163 23.53 6.47 -6.31
CA LYS A 163 24.94 6.71 -6.59
C LYS A 163 25.09 8.08 -7.23
N GLY A 164 25.71 9.01 -6.52
CA GLY A 164 25.73 10.39 -6.94
C GLY A 164 24.31 10.96 -7.02
N ARG A 165 23.85 11.26 -8.26
CA ARG A 165 22.51 11.79 -8.52
C ARG A 165 21.58 10.78 -9.21
N GLU A 166 21.95 9.53 -9.34
CA GLU A 166 21.15 8.51 -10.00
C GLU A 166 20.62 7.47 -8.99
N ALA A 167 19.31 7.22 -9.03
CA ALA A 167 18.64 6.17 -8.25
C ALA A 167 18.02 5.16 -9.20
N HIS A 168 18.42 3.90 -9.06
CA HIS A 168 17.94 2.81 -9.90
C HIS A 168 16.92 1.97 -9.14
N LEU A 169 15.73 1.80 -9.76
CA LEU A 169 14.67 0.95 -9.23
C LEU A 169 14.23 -0.04 -10.29
N HIS A 170 13.89 -1.22 -9.83
CA HIS A 170 13.27 -2.25 -10.64
C HIS A 170 11.99 -2.75 -9.97
N PHE A 171 10.87 -2.66 -10.67
CA PHE A 171 9.57 -3.15 -10.20
C PHE A 171 9.16 -4.40 -10.96
N THR A 172 8.77 -5.45 -10.23
CA THR A 172 8.10 -6.61 -10.81
C THR A 172 6.60 -6.44 -10.58
N VAL A 173 5.83 -6.38 -11.65
CA VAL A 173 4.39 -6.08 -11.63
C VAL A 173 3.62 -7.09 -12.50
N SER A 174 2.32 -7.23 -12.26
CA SER A 174 1.45 -7.98 -13.17
C SER A 174 1.26 -7.20 -14.48
N GLU A 175 1.10 -7.90 -15.60
CA GLU A 175 1.06 -7.30 -16.94
C GLU A 175 -0.04 -6.23 -17.07
N GLU A 176 -1.22 -6.52 -16.55
CA GLU A 176 -2.38 -5.63 -16.55
C GLU A 176 -2.14 -4.30 -15.84
N TYR A 177 -1.21 -4.26 -14.86
CA TYR A 177 -0.93 -3.06 -14.06
C TYR A 177 0.22 -2.20 -14.59
N VAL A 178 1.01 -2.69 -15.54
CA VAL A 178 2.15 -1.94 -16.11
C VAL A 178 1.76 -0.52 -16.58
N PRO A 179 0.66 -0.31 -17.32
CA PRO A 179 0.26 1.04 -17.72
C PRO A 179 0.02 1.97 -16.55
N ARG A 180 -0.71 1.51 -15.51
CA ARG A 180 -1.03 2.32 -14.32
C ARG A 180 0.22 2.74 -13.56
N PHE A 181 1.22 1.86 -13.41
CA PHE A 181 2.50 2.20 -12.78
C PHE A 181 3.30 3.21 -13.60
N LYS A 182 3.32 3.07 -14.93
CA LYS A 182 3.98 4.04 -15.82
C LYS A 182 3.33 5.41 -15.77
N ASP A 183 2.00 5.46 -15.74
CA ASP A 183 1.25 6.71 -15.61
C ASP A 183 1.53 7.40 -14.28
N ARG A 184 1.57 6.64 -13.17
CA ARG A 184 1.95 7.19 -11.86
C ARG A 184 3.38 7.72 -11.89
N LEU A 185 4.32 6.96 -12.43
CA LEU A 185 5.72 7.40 -12.58
C LEU A 185 5.82 8.71 -13.34
N ALA A 186 5.12 8.83 -14.46
CA ALA A 186 5.12 10.05 -15.27
C ALA A 186 4.60 11.28 -14.50
N LYS A 187 3.60 11.07 -13.63
CA LYS A 187 3.02 12.15 -12.81
C LYS A 187 3.95 12.61 -11.67
N VAL A 188 4.69 11.70 -11.03
CA VAL A 188 5.42 12.01 -9.79
C VAL A 188 6.93 12.19 -9.98
N SER A 189 7.54 11.54 -11.00
CA SER A 189 8.99 11.49 -11.15
C SER A 189 9.66 12.86 -11.18
N LYS A 190 9.17 13.77 -12.00
CA LYS A 190 9.74 15.11 -12.13
C LYS A 190 9.70 15.92 -10.84
N VAL A 191 8.64 15.77 -10.05
CA VAL A 191 8.48 16.44 -8.76
C VAL A 191 9.50 15.89 -7.78
N PHE A 192 9.61 14.57 -7.66
CA PHE A 192 10.57 13.93 -6.76
C PHE A 192 12.01 14.10 -7.21
N GLU A 193 12.31 14.07 -8.51
CA GLU A 193 13.64 14.37 -9.04
C GLU A 193 14.11 15.78 -8.62
N LYS A 194 13.22 16.77 -8.68
CA LYS A 194 13.49 18.12 -8.21
C LYS A 194 13.64 18.19 -6.69
N MET A 195 12.73 17.56 -5.97
CA MET A 195 12.67 17.58 -4.49
C MET A 195 13.92 16.96 -3.87
N PHE A 196 14.38 15.81 -4.40
CA PHE A 196 15.48 15.04 -3.85
C PHE A 196 16.80 15.21 -4.59
N ASN A 197 16.86 16.09 -5.60
CA ASN A 197 18.03 16.32 -6.46
C ASN A 197 18.60 15.00 -7.02
N VAL A 198 17.75 14.17 -7.60
CA VAL A 198 18.06 12.85 -8.13
C VAL A 198 17.50 12.67 -9.52
N LYS A 199 18.07 11.73 -10.30
CA LYS A 199 17.51 11.20 -11.54
C LYS A 199 17.10 9.76 -11.33
N TYR A 200 15.85 9.42 -11.65
CA TYR A 200 15.35 8.06 -11.54
C TYR A 200 15.58 7.27 -12.83
N LYS A 201 16.12 6.07 -12.66
CA LYS A 201 16.13 5.04 -13.69
C LYS A 201 15.21 3.91 -13.22
N VAL A 202 13.98 3.91 -13.72
CA VAL A 202 12.97 2.93 -13.33
C VAL A 202 12.77 1.92 -14.45
N THR A 203 12.82 0.65 -14.10
CA THR A 203 12.57 -0.46 -15.02
C THR A 203 11.47 -1.36 -14.48
N PHE A 204 10.77 -2.05 -15.37
CA PHE A 204 9.69 -2.96 -15.03
C PHE A 204 9.93 -4.34 -15.63
N SER A 205 9.62 -5.38 -14.86
CA SER A 205 9.46 -6.75 -15.36
C SER A 205 8.05 -7.24 -15.07
N ILE A 206 7.58 -8.16 -15.90
CA ILE A 206 6.27 -8.79 -15.72
C ILE A 206 6.47 -10.05 -14.89
N GLN A 207 5.65 -10.18 -13.84
CA GLN A 207 5.60 -11.42 -13.05
C GLN A 207 5.12 -12.56 -13.93
N LYS A 208 5.84 -13.67 -13.88
CA LYS A 208 5.44 -14.92 -14.55
C LYS A 208 4.81 -15.84 -13.51
N PRO A 209 3.52 -16.15 -13.58
CA PRO A 209 2.84 -17.01 -12.60
C PRO A 209 3.51 -18.37 -12.42
N SER A 210 4.13 -18.90 -13.49
CA SER A 210 4.88 -20.16 -13.44
C SER A 210 6.14 -20.12 -12.57
N THR A 211 6.59 -18.94 -12.14
CA THR A 211 7.75 -18.77 -11.26
C THR A 211 7.34 -18.47 -9.81
N ASP A 212 6.05 -18.43 -9.53
CA ASP A 212 5.55 -18.23 -8.16
C ASP A 212 5.92 -19.44 -7.31
N THR A 213 6.39 -19.16 -6.10
CA THR A 213 6.72 -20.21 -5.13
C THR A 213 5.51 -20.45 -4.23
N VAL A 214 5.26 -21.73 -3.98
CA VAL A 214 4.20 -22.16 -3.06
C VAL A 214 4.88 -22.75 -1.83
N SER A 215 4.44 -22.32 -0.64
CA SER A 215 4.93 -22.93 0.59
C SER A 215 4.11 -24.18 0.91
N ILE A 216 4.82 -25.26 1.16
CA ILE A 216 4.22 -26.55 1.53
C ILE A 216 4.80 -27.03 2.87
N ASP A 217 4.01 -27.78 3.62
CA ASP A 217 4.46 -28.47 4.83
C ASP A 217 5.19 -29.79 4.49
N GLU A 218 5.62 -30.52 5.51
CA GLU A 218 6.31 -31.82 5.37
C GLU A 218 5.46 -32.89 4.66
N ASN A 219 4.13 -32.71 4.63
CA ASN A 219 3.18 -33.62 3.98
C ASN A 219 2.79 -33.13 2.57
N LEU A 220 3.51 -32.13 2.01
CA LEU A 220 3.22 -31.49 0.73
C LEU A 220 1.86 -30.76 0.68
N SER A 221 1.26 -30.47 1.84
CA SER A 221 0.04 -29.67 1.93
C SER A 221 0.38 -28.20 1.78
N LEU A 222 -0.47 -27.44 1.08
CA LEU A 222 -0.31 -26.00 0.92
C LEU A 222 -0.38 -25.30 2.28
N ILE A 223 0.71 -24.64 2.66
CA ILE A 223 0.70 -23.73 3.80
C ILE A 223 0.11 -22.41 3.32
N HIS A 224 -1.09 -22.10 3.76
CA HIS A 224 -1.61 -20.74 3.62
C HIS A 224 -0.79 -19.81 4.51
N ILE A 225 0.30 -19.29 3.96
CA ILE A 225 0.98 -18.15 4.55
C ILE A 225 0.08 -16.95 4.27
N SER A 226 -0.90 -16.74 5.16
CA SER A 226 -1.44 -15.40 5.29
C SER A 226 -0.25 -14.50 5.64
N GLU A 227 -0.06 -13.40 4.96
CA GLU A 227 1.00 -12.42 5.21
C GLU A 227 0.73 -11.57 6.48
N PRO A 228 0.75 -12.09 7.71
CA PRO A 228 0.59 -11.26 8.91
C PRO A 228 1.93 -10.68 9.37
N THR A 229 3.04 -11.14 8.80
CA THR A 229 4.36 -10.78 9.33
C THR A 229 4.92 -9.49 8.75
N ARG A 230 4.49 -9.04 7.59
CA ARG A 230 4.97 -7.78 7.00
C ARG A 230 4.22 -6.54 7.47
N LEU A 231 2.96 -6.67 7.88
CA LEU A 231 2.15 -5.53 8.37
C LEU A 231 2.41 -5.16 9.85
N ARG A 232 3.14 -6.00 10.61
CA ARG A 232 3.50 -5.71 12.00
C ARG A 232 4.86 -5.06 12.20
N CYS A 233 5.60 -4.83 11.13
CA CYS A 233 6.91 -4.16 11.19
C CYS A 233 6.86 -2.68 10.81
N ILE A 234 5.65 -2.13 10.60
CA ILE A 234 5.45 -0.71 10.32
C ILE A 234 4.46 -0.19 11.35
N SER A 235 4.93 -0.03 12.56
CA SER A 235 4.34 0.81 13.60
C SER A 235 5.43 1.57 14.31
#